data_00f0d4164bff11fa242ceb64bc73d1c2
#
_entry.id   00f0d4164bff11fa242ceb64bc73d1c2
#
_cell.length_a   1.000
_cell.length_b   1.000
_cell.length_c   1.000
_cell.angle_alpha   90.00
_cell.angle_beta   90.00
_cell.angle_gamma   90.00
#
_symmetry.space_group_name_H-M   'P 1'
#
loop_
_entity.id
_entity.type
_entity.pdbx_description
1 polymer ?
#
loop_
_entity_poly.entity_id
_entity_poly.type
_entity_poly.pdbx_seq_one_letter_code
_entity_poly.pdbx_strand_id
1 'polypeptide(L)'
;MSLVASFQNPVADAQYSFRRILKALSEPGVSVQLPAMPGFGALDSASACVLLTLIDQDTPLWLSASLNDEILRKNLRFHTGAVLTDDPSAVSFALADPALDSATLLAFPCGDEMSPELATSVIVQLENLTGGTPLRLRGPGIESSRMISPQLPDCVRDYLINRPHRFPLGLDFMFTCGEELIAVPRTTRVEVC
;
A
#
# COMPACT_ATOMS: atom_id res chain seq x y z
N MET A 1 -21.44 -17.34 -7.21
CA MET A 1 -20.50 -16.18 -7.19
C MET A 1 -19.39 -16.46 -8.17
N SER A 2 -19.21 -15.59 -9.16
CA SER A 2 -18.20 -15.77 -10.22
C SER A 2 -16.86 -15.19 -9.75
N LEU A 3 -15.77 -15.83 -10.19
CA LEU A 3 -14.44 -15.22 -10.13
C LEU A 3 -14.44 -13.99 -11.04
N VAL A 4 -13.84 -12.90 -10.56
CA VAL A 4 -13.66 -11.67 -11.35
C VAL A 4 -12.42 -11.86 -12.24
N ALA A 5 -12.45 -11.33 -13.45
CA ALA A 5 -11.28 -11.36 -14.33
C ALA A 5 -10.15 -10.53 -13.71
N SER A 6 -8.93 -11.06 -13.76
CA SER A 6 -7.70 -10.36 -13.37
C SER A 6 -7.13 -9.56 -14.56
N PHE A 7 -5.83 -9.45 -14.67
CA PHE A 7 -5.15 -8.86 -15.82
C PHE A 7 -5.59 -9.52 -17.14
N GLN A 8 -5.78 -8.72 -18.19
CA GLN A 8 -6.13 -9.22 -19.53
C GLN A 8 -4.94 -9.96 -20.16
N ASN A 9 -3.74 -9.41 -19.97
CA ASN A 9 -2.48 -10.00 -20.38
C ASN A 9 -1.58 -10.18 -19.15
N PRO A 10 -1.74 -11.27 -18.37
CA PRO A 10 -1.18 -11.37 -17.01
C PRO A 10 0.31 -11.03 -16.91
N VAL A 11 1.13 -11.49 -17.84
CA VAL A 11 2.57 -11.24 -17.83
C VAL A 11 2.89 -9.78 -18.16
N ALA A 12 2.32 -9.25 -19.24
CA ALA A 12 2.60 -7.87 -19.68
C ALA A 12 2.03 -6.84 -18.70
N ASP A 13 0.81 -7.06 -18.22
CA ASP A 13 0.14 -6.15 -17.29
C ASP A 13 0.81 -6.16 -15.92
N ALA A 14 1.23 -7.33 -15.41
CA ALA A 14 1.98 -7.42 -14.16
C ALA A 14 3.36 -6.73 -14.27
N GLN A 15 4.09 -6.93 -15.37
CA GLN A 15 5.37 -6.26 -15.60
C GLN A 15 5.21 -4.75 -15.71
N TYR A 16 4.19 -4.27 -16.41
CA TYR A 16 3.89 -2.85 -16.52
C TYR A 16 3.56 -2.27 -15.14
N SER A 17 2.66 -2.92 -14.41
CA SER A 17 2.23 -2.52 -13.07
C SER A 17 3.42 -2.46 -12.10
N PHE A 18 4.27 -3.48 -12.10
CA PHE A 18 5.48 -3.51 -11.28
C PHE A 18 6.40 -2.32 -11.55
N ARG A 19 6.63 -1.95 -12.82
CA ARG A 19 7.45 -0.77 -13.16
C ARG A 19 6.83 0.53 -12.67
N ARG A 20 5.48 0.65 -12.70
CA ARG A 20 4.78 1.83 -12.20
C ARG A 20 4.86 1.92 -10.68
N ILE A 21 4.66 0.79 -9.98
CA ILE A 21 4.81 0.70 -8.52
C ILE A 21 6.25 1.04 -8.12
N LEU A 22 7.23 0.45 -8.81
CA LEU A 22 8.65 0.75 -8.57
C LEU A 22 8.96 2.24 -8.78
N LYS A 23 8.37 2.86 -9.81
CA LYS A 23 8.51 4.32 -10.04
C LYS A 23 7.95 5.10 -8.85
N ALA A 24 6.76 4.79 -8.37
CA ALA A 24 6.16 5.47 -7.22
C ALA A 24 7.02 5.34 -5.96
N LEU A 25 7.59 4.16 -5.70
CA LEU A 25 8.50 3.91 -4.57
C LEU A 25 9.86 4.60 -4.72
N SER A 26 10.39 4.68 -5.95
CA SER A 26 11.69 5.33 -6.21
C SER A 26 11.61 6.86 -6.28
N GLU A 27 10.43 7.42 -6.56
CA GLU A 27 10.16 8.85 -6.63
C GLU A 27 9.00 9.22 -5.68
N PRO A 28 9.21 9.21 -4.35
CA PRO A 28 8.14 9.35 -3.38
C PRO A 28 7.23 10.56 -3.64
N GLY A 29 5.92 10.34 -3.54
CA GLY A 29 4.91 11.36 -3.78
C GLY A 29 4.59 11.64 -5.26
N VAL A 30 5.20 10.95 -6.21
CA VAL A 30 4.74 10.98 -7.61
C VAL A 30 3.50 10.12 -7.74
N SER A 31 2.42 10.68 -8.31
CA SER A 31 1.26 9.89 -8.72
C SER A 31 1.56 9.12 -9.99
N VAL A 32 1.26 7.84 -9.99
CA VAL A 32 1.37 6.97 -11.16
C VAL A 32 0.01 6.33 -11.47
N GLN A 33 -0.28 6.19 -12.75
CA GLN A 33 -1.46 5.46 -13.22
C GLN A 33 -1.12 3.99 -13.35
N LEU A 34 -2.00 3.12 -12.81
CA LEU A 34 -1.97 1.69 -12.98
C LEU A 34 -3.00 1.26 -14.05
N PRO A 35 -2.86 0.07 -14.65
CA PRO A 35 -3.84 -0.41 -15.61
C PRO A 35 -5.25 -0.46 -15.03
N ALA A 36 -6.22 0.02 -15.80
CA ALA A 36 -7.62 -0.15 -15.44
C ALA A 36 -8.00 -1.63 -15.45
N MET A 37 -8.56 -2.09 -14.35
CA MET A 37 -9.05 -3.46 -14.21
C MET A 37 -10.28 -3.50 -13.30
N PRO A 38 -11.13 -4.53 -13.39
CA PRO A 38 -12.19 -4.71 -12.42
C PRO A 38 -11.61 -4.88 -11.01
N GLY A 39 -12.13 -4.12 -10.05
CA GLY A 39 -11.82 -4.35 -8.63
C GLY A 39 -12.43 -5.66 -8.13
N PHE A 40 -11.99 -6.13 -6.98
CA PHE A 40 -12.54 -7.30 -6.31
C PHE A 40 -13.35 -6.87 -5.07
N GLY A 41 -14.67 -7.03 -5.12
CA GLY A 41 -15.53 -6.58 -4.01
C GLY A 41 -15.45 -5.07 -3.82
N ALA A 42 -15.01 -4.63 -2.65
CA ALA A 42 -14.83 -3.22 -2.31
C ALA A 42 -13.49 -2.61 -2.77
N LEU A 43 -12.61 -3.40 -3.43
CA LEU A 43 -11.34 -2.90 -3.93
C LEU A 43 -11.51 -2.07 -5.19
N ASP A 44 -10.79 -0.96 -5.26
CA ASP A 44 -10.59 -0.22 -6.49
C ASP A 44 -9.53 -0.89 -7.40
N SER A 45 -9.42 -0.39 -8.62
CA SER A 45 -8.52 -0.90 -9.65
C SER A 45 -7.05 -0.88 -9.21
N ALA A 46 -6.59 0.24 -8.61
CA ALA A 46 -5.20 0.39 -8.21
C ALA A 46 -4.82 -0.58 -7.08
N SER A 47 -5.66 -0.70 -6.04
CA SER A 47 -5.44 -1.64 -4.94
C SER A 47 -5.39 -3.08 -5.44
N ALA A 48 -6.34 -3.47 -6.30
CA ALA A 48 -6.36 -4.80 -6.91
C ALA A 48 -5.10 -5.06 -7.75
N CYS A 49 -4.68 -4.07 -8.55
CA CYS A 49 -3.49 -4.15 -9.39
C CYS A 49 -2.21 -4.32 -8.56
N VAL A 50 -2.05 -3.57 -7.46
CA VAL A 50 -0.90 -3.69 -6.55
C VAL A 50 -0.84 -5.08 -5.94
N LEU A 51 -1.97 -5.58 -5.40
CA LEU A 51 -2.03 -6.90 -4.79
C LEU A 51 -1.71 -8.01 -5.80
N LEU A 52 -2.33 -8.00 -6.99
CA LEU A 52 -2.05 -8.98 -8.04
C LEU A 52 -0.60 -8.97 -8.55
N THR A 53 0.09 -7.85 -8.37
CA THR A 53 1.48 -7.69 -8.84
C THR A 53 2.50 -8.12 -7.79
N LEU A 54 2.22 -7.89 -6.49
CA LEU A 54 3.22 -7.99 -5.42
C LEU A 54 3.02 -9.15 -4.46
N ILE A 55 1.80 -9.71 -4.34
CA ILE A 55 1.55 -10.76 -3.37
C ILE A 55 1.47 -12.15 -3.99
N ASP A 56 1.89 -13.14 -3.22
CA ASP A 56 1.86 -14.56 -3.57
C ASP A 56 1.64 -15.43 -2.32
N GLN A 57 1.87 -16.73 -2.44
CA GLN A 57 1.72 -17.68 -1.34
C GLN A 57 2.71 -17.49 -0.18
N ASP A 58 3.84 -16.81 -0.40
CA ASP A 58 4.92 -16.60 0.57
C ASP A 58 4.82 -15.24 1.27
N THR A 59 3.85 -14.41 0.87
CA THR A 59 3.63 -13.05 1.40
C THR A 59 2.28 -12.95 2.13
N PRO A 60 2.22 -13.24 3.45
CA PRO A 60 0.99 -13.13 4.24
C PRO A 60 0.39 -11.72 4.17
N LEU A 61 -0.93 -11.66 3.95
CA LEU A 61 -1.70 -10.43 3.80
C LEU A 61 -2.73 -10.27 4.92
N TRP A 62 -2.73 -9.09 5.56
CA TRP A 62 -3.79 -8.63 6.42
C TRP A 62 -4.77 -7.73 5.66
N LEU A 63 -6.07 -7.85 5.96
CA LEU A 63 -7.13 -7.04 5.38
C LEU A 63 -7.89 -6.31 6.47
N SER A 64 -8.17 -5.01 6.29
CA SER A 64 -9.10 -4.30 7.18
C SER A 64 -10.50 -4.90 7.11
N ALA A 65 -11.24 -4.81 8.20
CA ALA A 65 -12.54 -5.47 8.34
C ALA A 65 -13.56 -5.06 7.25
N SER A 66 -13.55 -3.78 6.85
CA SER A 66 -14.45 -3.24 5.83
C SER A 66 -14.16 -3.75 4.41
N LEU A 67 -12.88 -4.08 4.13
CA LEU A 67 -12.43 -4.63 2.84
C LEU A 67 -12.44 -6.16 2.82
N ASN A 68 -12.56 -6.82 3.97
CA ASN A 68 -12.41 -8.27 4.14
C ASN A 68 -13.72 -9.03 3.79
N ASP A 69 -14.20 -8.87 2.56
CA ASP A 69 -15.37 -9.57 2.06
C ASP A 69 -15.03 -10.93 1.39
N GLU A 70 -16.05 -11.78 1.23
CA GLU A 70 -15.88 -13.12 0.66
C GLU A 70 -15.44 -13.08 -0.81
N ILE A 71 -15.86 -12.05 -1.57
CA ILE A 71 -15.50 -11.90 -3.00
C ILE A 71 -14.01 -11.59 -3.09
N LEU A 72 -13.52 -10.64 -2.30
CA LEU A 72 -12.10 -10.29 -2.25
C LEU A 72 -11.25 -11.49 -1.84
N ARG A 73 -11.58 -12.14 -0.72
CA ARG A 73 -10.82 -13.30 -0.21
C ARG A 73 -10.70 -14.40 -1.24
N LYS A 74 -11.80 -14.71 -1.94
CA LYS A 74 -11.84 -15.77 -2.95
C LYS A 74 -10.99 -15.42 -4.17
N ASN A 75 -11.10 -14.18 -4.66
CA ASN A 75 -10.34 -13.74 -5.83
C ASN A 75 -8.83 -13.65 -5.53
N LEU A 76 -8.43 -13.11 -4.38
CA LEU A 76 -7.03 -13.07 -3.98
C LEU A 76 -6.43 -14.48 -3.89
N ARG A 77 -7.09 -15.40 -3.17
CA ARG A 77 -6.61 -16.79 -3.07
C ARG A 77 -6.49 -17.46 -4.44
N PHE A 78 -7.46 -17.24 -5.32
CA PHE A 78 -7.45 -17.84 -6.65
C PHE A 78 -6.33 -17.31 -7.55
N HIS A 79 -6.15 -15.99 -7.57
CA HIS A 79 -5.22 -15.35 -8.51
C HIS A 79 -3.78 -15.29 -8.00
N THR A 80 -3.56 -15.25 -6.69
CA THR A 80 -2.22 -15.05 -6.10
C THR A 80 -1.76 -16.19 -5.21
N GLY A 81 -2.67 -17.03 -4.74
CA GLY A 81 -2.37 -18.03 -3.71
C GLY A 81 -2.15 -17.45 -2.32
N ALA A 82 -2.39 -16.15 -2.11
CA ALA A 82 -2.05 -15.43 -0.88
C ALA A 82 -2.63 -16.05 0.38
N VAL A 83 -1.83 -16.10 1.42
CA VAL A 83 -2.23 -16.49 2.78
C VAL A 83 -2.83 -15.27 3.47
N LEU A 84 -4.13 -15.34 3.78
CA LEU A 84 -4.82 -14.28 4.53
C LEU A 84 -4.77 -14.59 6.02
N THR A 85 -4.34 -13.61 6.82
CA THR A 85 -4.25 -13.72 8.29
C THR A 85 -4.96 -12.56 8.97
N ASP A 86 -5.53 -12.83 10.15
CA ASP A 86 -6.14 -11.81 11.00
C ASP A 86 -5.13 -11.27 12.05
N ASP A 87 -3.92 -11.86 12.13
CA ASP A 87 -2.85 -11.42 13.02
C ASP A 87 -1.99 -10.33 12.34
N PRO A 88 -2.09 -9.06 12.77
CA PRO A 88 -1.34 -7.97 12.15
C PRO A 88 0.18 -8.07 12.38
N SER A 89 0.63 -8.87 13.36
CA SER A 89 2.06 -9.01 13.67
C SER A 89 2.82 -10.01 12.78
N ALA A 90 2.10 -10.72 11.90
CA ALA A 90 2.67 -11.80 11.08
C ALA A 90 2.39 -11.60 9.58
N VAL A 91 2.60 -10.36 9.07
CA VAL A 91 2.24 -10.00 7.68
C VAL A 91 3.38 -9.33 6.93
N SER A 92 3.47 -9.63 5.64
CA SER A 92 4.35 -8.92 4.69
C SER A 92 3.63 -7.74 4.04
N PHE A 93 2.32 -7.87 3.84
CA PHE A 93 1.48 -6.81 3.29
C PHE A 93 0.24 -6.59 4.15
N ALA A 94 -0.20 -5.34 4.21
CA ALA A 94 -1.48 -4.98 4.81
C ALA A 94 -2.29 -4.15 3.80
N LEU A 95 -3.56 -4.50 3.61
CA LEU A 95 -4.51 -3.69 2.87
C LEU A 95 -5.47 -3.05 3.87
N ALA A 96 -5.37 -1.75 3.98
CA ALA A 96 -6.15 -0.93 4.91
C ALA A 96 -7.05 0.06 4.17
N ASP A 97 -7.99 0.59 4.90
CA ASP A 97 -8.86 1.69 4.53
C ASP A 97 -8.74 2.84 5.55
N PRO A 98 -9.49 3.96 5.39
CA PRO A 98 -9.46 5.09 6.33
C PRO A 98 -9.84 4.77 7.78
N ALA A 99 -10.44 3.61 8.06
CA ALA A 99 -10.80 3.20 9.42
C ALA A 99 -9.65 2.51 10.20
N LEU A 100 -8.45 2.40 9.60
CA LEU A 100 -7.26 1.85 10.26
C LEU A 100 -6.97 2.61 11.55
N ASP A 101 -6.79 1.90 12.65
CA ASP A 101 -6.43 2.47 13.95
C ASP A 101 -4.92 2.39 14.26
N SER A 102 -4.48 3.22 15.22
CA SER A 102 -3.06 3.30 15.60
C SER A 102 -2.52 2.02 16.20
N ALA A 103 -3.33 1.26 16.94
CA ALA A 103 -2.88 0.03 17.59
C ALA A 103 -2.57 -1.05 16.55
N THR A 104 -3.45 -1.21 15.58
CA THR A 104 -3.26 -2.12 14.45
C THR A 104 -2.06 -1.70 13.59
N LEU A 105 -1.94 -0.41 13.27
CA LEU A 105 -0.83 0.11 12.48
C LEU A 105 0.53 -0.16 13.14
N LEU A 106 0.64 0.03 14.45
CA LEU A 106 1.86 -0.19 15.22
C LEU A 106 2.16 -1.68 15.48
N ALA A 107 1.21 -2.56 15.27
CA ALA A 107 1.40 -4.00 15.39
C ALA A 107 2.05 -4.61 14.13
N PHE A 108 2.03 -3.93 12.99
CA PHE A 108 2.67 -4.43 11.77
C PHE A 108 4.19 -4.54 11.94
N PRO A 109 4.82 -5.61 11.43
CA PRO A 109 6.27 -5.76 11.43
C PRO A 109 6.98 -4.55 10.81
N CYS A 110 7.92 -3.98 11.54
CA CYS A 110 8.75 -2.85 11.07
C CYS A 110 10.14 -3.29 10.56
N GLY A 111 10.38 -4.61 10.48
CA GLY A 111 11.69 -5.17 10.21
C GLY A 111 12.61 -5.14 11.44
N ASP A 112 13.82 -5.62 11.28
CA ASP A 112 14.89 -5.50 12.26
C ASP A 112 16.18 -5.01 11.58
N GLU A 113 17.24 -4.76 12.36
CA GLU A 113 18.51 -4.22 11.84
C GLU A 113 19.22 -5.17 10.87
N MET A 114 19.01 -6.47 11.02
CA MET A 114 19.62 -7.52 10.18
C MET A 114 18.76 -7.85 8.97
N SER A 115 17.43 -7.66 9.09
CA SER A 115 16.43 -8.00 8.08
C SER A 115 15.37 -6.91 7.95
N PRO A 116 15.75 -5.71 7.49
CA PRO A 116 14.78 -4.60 7.33
C PRO A 116 13.73 -4.87 6.24
N GLU A 117 13.99 -5.81 5.33
CA GLU A 117 13.06 -6.26 4.29
C GLU A 117 11.84 -7.02 4.84
N LEU A 118 11.89 -7.51 6.08
CA LEU A 118 10.76 -8.14 6.74
C LEU A 118 9.69 -7.14 7.24
N ALA A 119 9.90 -5.85 6.98
CA ALA A 119 8.91 -4.83 7.29
C ALA A 119 7.71 -4.90 6.35
N THR A 120 6.54 -4.61 6.92
CA THR A 120 5.28 -4.62 6.19
C THR A 120 5.19 -3.47 5.19
N SER A 121 4.72 -3.78 3.99
CA SER A 121 4.23 -2.78 3.02
C SER A 121 2.74 -2.56 3.23
N VAL A 122 2.35 -1.34 3.58
CA VAL A 122 0.97 -0.97 3.91
C VAL A 122 0.33 -0.28 2.71
N ILE A 123 -0.67 -0.93 2.12
CA ILE A 123 -1.50 -0.37 1.06
C ILE A 123 -2.72 0.25 1.75
N VAL A 124 -2.97 1.53 1.53
CA VAL A 124 -4.14 2.22 2.09
C VAL A 124 -5.00 2.70 0.93
N GLN A 125 -6.17 2.10 0.77
CA GLN A 125 -7.16 2.55 -0.19
C GLN A 125 -7.86 3.79 0.36
N LEU A 126 -7.74 4.91 -0.33
CA LEU A 126 -8.24 6.22 0.06
C LEU A 126 -9.41 6.66 -0.81
N GLU A 127 -10.23 7.56 -0.30
CA GLU A 127 -11.26 8.23 -1.09
C GLU A 127 -10.67 9.25 -2.08
N ASN A 128 -9.59 9.94 -1.69
CA ASN A 128 -8.91 10.92 -2.54
C ASN A 128 -7.41 11.01 -2.23
N LEU A 129 -6.62 11.16 -3.29
CA LEU A 129 -5.18 11.46 -3.19
C LEU A 129 -4.88 12.96 -3.07
N THR A 130 -5.92 13.79 -3.00
CA THR A 130 -5.83 15.25 -2.86
C THR A 130 -6.85 15.78 -1.85
N GLY A 131 -6.68 17.04 -1.42
CA GLY A 131 -7.65 17.71 -0.53
C GLY A 131 -7.51 17.38 0.96
N GLY A 132 -6.52 16.57 1.33
CA GLY A 132 -6.15 16.34 2.74
C GLY A 132 -5.14 17.36 3.26
N THR A 133 -4.57 17.09 4.44
CA THR A 133 -3.52 17.92 5.04
C THR A 133 -2.30 18.00 4.11
N PRO A 134 -1.81 19.21 3.77
CA PRO A 134 -0.60 19.36 2.95
C PRO A 134 0.64 18.83 3.69
N LEU A 135 1.34 17.91 3.01
CA LEU A 135 2.54 17.28 3.52
C LEU A 135 3.72 17.55 2.58
N ARG A 136 4.84 17.96 3.16
CA ARG A 136 6.11 18.13 2.45
C ARG A 136 6.97 16.88 2.61
N LEU A 137 7.35 16.31 1.49
CA LEU A 137 8.23 15.15 1.40
C LEU A 137 9.66 15.56 1.07
N ARG A 138 10.65 14.92 1.73
CA ARG A 138 12.07 15.02 1.43
C ARG A 138 12.73 13.66 1.61
N GLY A 139 13.76 13.39 0.82
CA GLY A 139 14.52 12.15 0.95
C GLY A 139 14.99 11.60 -0.40
N PRO A 140 15.49 10.38 -0.43
CA PRO A 140 15.92 9.74 -1.67
C PRO A 140 14.83 9.75 -2.74
N GLY A 141 15.18 9.99 -3.99
CA GLY A 141 14.25 10.08 -5.12
C GLY A 141 13.50 11.42 -5.23
N ILE A 142 13.81 12.39 -4.36
CA ILE A 142 13.23 13.73 -4.38
C ILE A 142 14.38 14.75 -4.48
N GLU A 143 14.41 15.55 -5.53
CA GLU A 143 15.50 16.51 -5.78
C GLU A 143 15.65 17.55 -4.65
N SER A 144 14.53 18.15 -4.21
CA SER A 144 14.53 19.13 -3.12
C SER A 144 13.42 18.87 -2.11
N SER A 145 12.18 19.04 -2.53
CA SER A 145 10.99 18.65 -1.78
C SER A 145 9.81 18.43 -2.73
N ARG A 146 8.83 17.65 -2.29
CA ARG A 146 7.58 17.42 -3.01
C ARG A 146 6.40 17.60 -2.08
N MET A 147 5.34 18.18 -2.60
CA MET A 147 4.09 18.38 -1.87
C MET A 147 3.07 17.32 -2.29
N ILE A 148 2.41 16.72 -1.30
CA ILE A 148 1.24 15.86 -1.49
C ILE A 148 0.16 16.27 -0.48
N SER A 149 -1.10 15.92 -0.75
CA SER A 149 -2.20 16.19 0.18
C SER A 149 -3.27 15.09 0.15
N PRO A 150 -2.90 13.79 0.26
CA PRO A 150 -3.88 12.73 0.32
C PRO A 150 -4.74 12.83 1.59
N GLN A 151 -5.98 12.35 1.51
CA GLN A 151 -6.87 12.27 2.67
C GLN A 151 -6.51 11.06 3.54
N LEU A 152 -5.40 11.17 4.26
CA LEU A 152 -4.88 10.09 5.11
C LEU A 152 -5.69 9.91 6.39
N PRO A 153 -5.84 8.65 6.89
CA PRO A 153 -6.22 8.40 8.27
C PRO A 153 -5.24 9.10 9.22
N ASP A 154 -5.76 9.61 10.35
CA ASP A 154 -4.93 10.33 11.32
C ASP A 154 -3.74 9.51 11.81
N CYS A 155 -3.95 8.21 12.07
CA CYS A 155 -2.88 7.32 12.52
C CYS A 155 -1.75 7.18 11.50
N VAL A 156 -2.06 7.13 10.20
CA VAL A 156 -1.07 7.04 9.11
C VAL A 156 -0.32 8.37 8.99
N ARG A 157 -1.04 9.50 9.00
CA ARG A 157 -0.42 10.83 8.98
C ARG A 157 0.55 11.00 10.15
N ASP A 158 0.11 10.66 11.36
CA ASP A 158 0.90 10.80 12.58
C ASP A 158 2.11 9.86 12.57
N TYR A 159 1.97 8.63 12.05
CA TYR A 159 3.08 7.70 11.83
C TYR A 159 4.15 8.29 10.90
N LEU A 160 3.74 8.84 9.76
CA LEU A 160 4.64 9.42 8.78
C LEU A 160 5.42 10.62 9.32
N ILE A 161 4.78 11.48 10.14
CA ILE A 161 5.38 12.68 10.74
C ILE A 161 6.32 12.30 11.89
N ASN A 162 5.85 11.45 12.82
CA ASN A 162 6.58 11.12 14.04
C ASN A 162 7.68 10.10 13.83
N ARG A 163 7.58 9.24 12.80
CA ARG A 163 8.55 8.20 12.46
C ARG A 163 8.99 7.40 13.69
N PRO A 164 8.11 6.56 14.27
CA PRO A 164 8.38 5.89 15.53
C PRO A 164 9.58 4.92 15.48
N HIS A 165 10.01 4.54 14.28
CA HIS A 165 11.13 3.65 14.04
C HIS A 165 12.31 4.38 13.41
N ARG A 166 13.53 4.06 13.84
CA ARG A 166 14.76 4.56 13.22
C ARG A 166 15.06 3.75 11.95
N PHE A 167 15.49 4.43 10.89
CA PHE A 167 16.00 3.76 9.70
C PHE A 167 17.14 2.76 10.09
N PRO A 168 17.15 1.53 9.56
CA PRO A 168 16.40 1.02 8.40
C PRO A 168 15.01 0.45 8.72
N LEU A 169 14.55 0.50 9.95
CA LEU A 169 13.23 0.02 10.35
C LEU A 169 12.11 0.97 9.92
N GLY A 170 10.90 0.44 9.83
CA GLY A 170 9.69 1.21 9.55
C GLY A 170 8.83 0.59 8.45
N LEU A 171 7.66 1.16 8.24
CA LEU A 171 6.70 0.72 7.24
C LEU A 171 6.86 1.51 5.94
N ASP A 172 6.59 0.84 4.82
CA ASP A 172 6.47 1.49 3.52
C ASP A 172 5.01 1.63 3.16
N PHE A 173 4.60 2.83 2.70
CA PHE A 173 3.19 3.11 2.39
C PHE A 173 2.95 3.26 0.90
N MET A 174 1.83 2.70 0.45
CA MET A 174 1.26 2.87 -0.88
C MET A 174 -0.18 3.35 -0.73
N PHE A 175 -0.49 4.54 -1.21
CA PHE A 175 -1.83 5.15 -1.19
C PHE A 175 -2.48 4.99 -2.55
N THR A 176 -3.62 4.35 -2.59
CA THR A 176 -4.37 4.06 -3.82
C THR A 176 -5.71 4.78 -3.82
N CYS A 177 -6.16 5.19 -5.01
CA CYS A 177 -7.48 5.74 -5.24
C CYS A 177 -7.84 5.55 -6.73
N GLY A 178 -8.94 4.86 -7.03
CA GLY A 178 -9.32 4.57 -8.41
C GLY A 178 -8.25 3.78 -9.15
N GLU A 179 -7.55 4.42 -10.10
CA GLU A 179 -6.44 3.86 -10.87
C GLU A 179 -5.08 4.46 -10.48
N GLU A 180 -5.05 5.35 -9.49
CA GLU A 180 -3.85 6.08 -9.12
C GLU A 180 -3.16 5.49 -7.89
N LEU A 181 -1.84 5.63 -7.85
CA LEU A 181 -0.98 5.21 -6.75
C LEU A 181 0.04 6.31 -6.45
N ILE A 182 0.19 6.65 -5.16
CA ILE A 182 1.30 7.42 -4.60
C ILE A 182 2.01 6.54 -3.56
N ALA A 183 3.34 6.52 -3.54
CA ALA A 183 4.08 5.82 -2.50
C ALA A 183 4.90 6.76 -1.62
N VAL A 184 5.03 6.38 -0.34
CA VAL A 184 5.86 7.06 0.66
C VAL A 184 6.65 5.99 1.42
N PRO A 185 7.86 5.65 0.95
CA PRO A 185 8.73 4.67 1.61
C PRO A 185 9.26 5.20 2.96
N ARG A 186 9.70 4.27 3.82
CA ARG A 186 10.29 4.55 5.14
C ARG A 186 11.50 5.49 5.12
N THR A 187 12.17 5.64 3.98
CA THR A 187 13.28 6.58 3.79
C THR A 187 12.84 8.04 3.65
N THR A 188 11.56 8.28 3.35
CA THR A 188 11.01 9.61 3.12
C THR A 188 10.74 10.33 4.45
N ARG A 189 11.20 11.57 4.57
CA ARG A 189 10.85 12.49 5.67
C ARG A 189 9.59 13.25 5.32
N VAL A 190 8.65 13.31 6.24
CA VAL A 190 7.35 13.95 6.05
C VAL A 190 7.15 15.03 7.10
N GLU A 191 6.76 16.22 6.67
CA GLU A 191 6.48 17.39 7.52
C GLU A 191 5.11 17.98 7.11
N VAL A 192 4.36 18.48 8.07
CA VAL A 192 3.14 19.28 7.80
C VAL A 192 3.57 20.69 7.36
N CYS A 193 2.83 21.26 6.41
CA CYS A 193 3.08 22.61 5.89
C CYS A 193 2.13 23.64 6.50
#